data_b24953d872947ee905c998d9a8b03676
#
_entry.id   b24953d872947ee905c998d9a8b03676
#
_cell.length_a   1.000
_cell.length_b   1.000
_cell.length_c   1.000
_cell.angle_alpha   90.00
_cell.angle_beta   90.00
_cell.angle_gamma   90.00
#
_symmetry.space_group_name_H-M   'P 1'
#
loop_
_entity.id
_entity.type
_entity.pdbx_description
1 polymer ?
#
loop_
_entity_poly.entity_id
_entity_poly.type
_entity_poly.pdbx_seq_one_letter_code
_entity_poly.pdbx_strand_id
1 'polypeptide(L)'
;CLAYCSDHTELINKRDKLLNDQFPELLTLYRCLPKSAVLDGEIVVFHDGKPDFYALQRREMLRSAFRIRLAQESDLATFIVFDILEYNGKDLTGLPLVKRKEKLKSFKESETAVCSRVYLYEGEKLYAWTQRQSEG
;
A
#
# COMPACT_ATOMS: atom_id res chain seq x y z
N CYS A 1 5.64 -5.72 -0.73
CA CYS A 1 4.66 -5.72 -1.84
C CYS A 1 4.94 -4.54 -2.77
N LEU A 2 4.95 -4.82 -4.06
CA LEU A 2 5.10 -3.80 -5.08
C LEU A 2 3.75 -3.50 -5.74
N ALA A 3 3.47 -2.23 -5.96
CA ALA A 3 2.30 -1.80 -6.70
C ALA A 3 2.77 -1.15 -8.00
N TYR A 4 2.43 -1.76 -9.11
CA TYR A 4 2.70 -1.23 -10.44
C TYR A 4 1.48 -0.43 -10.87
N CYS A 5 1.64 0.88 -10.98
CA CYS A 5 0.55 1.81 -11.24
C CYS A 5 0.75 2.50 -12.58
N SER A 6 -0.20 2.33 -13.48
CA SER A 6 -0.20 2.99 -14.80
C SER A 6 -1.62 3.48 -15.08
N ASP A 7 -2.33 2.89 -16.03
CA ASP A 7 -3.77 3.09 -16.22
C ASP A 7 -4.59 2.14 -15.35
N HIS A 8 -3.92 1.27 -14.63
CA HIS A 8 -4.51 0.32 -13.68
C HIS A 8 -3.45 -0.03 -12.64
N THR A 9 -3.80 -0.83 -11.64
CA THR A 9 -2.91 -1.24 -10.55
C THR A 9 -2.67 -2.75 -10.62
N GLU A 10 -1.41 -3.17 -10.45
CA GLU A 10 -1.05 -4.57 -10.24
C GLU A 10 -0.27 -4.70 -8.94
N LEU A 11 -0.78 -5.52 -8.03
CA LEU A 11 -0.17 -5.75 -6.72
C LEU A 11 0.58 -7.07 -6.75
N ILE A 12 1.88 -7.03 -6.52
CA ILE A 12 2.74 -8.21 -6.59
C ILE A 12 3.43 -8.39 -5.24
N ASN A 13 3.28 -9.59 -4.64
CA ASN A 13 3.93 -9.86 -3.36
C ASN A 13 5.36 -10.37 -3.57
N LYS A 14 6.06 -10.65 -2.46
CA LYS A 14 7.45 -11.11 -2.50
C LYS A 14 7.64 -12.45 -3.22
N ARG A 15 6.57 -13.21 -3.40
CA ARG A 15 6.59 -14.51 -4.09
C ARG A 15 6.12 -14.38 -5.53
N ASP A 16 6.11 -13.18 -6.07
CA ASP A 16 5.66 -12.87 -7.43
C ASP A 16 4.20 -13.24 -7.69
N LYS A 17 3.38 -13.28 -6.65
CA LYS A 17 1.95 -13.54 -6.81
C LYS A 17 1.18 -12.25 -6.99
N LEU A 18 0.26 -12.27 -7.94
CA LEU A 18 -0.66 -11.16 -8.16
C LEU A 18 -1.76 -11.20 -7.09
N LEU A 19 -1.94 -10.10 -6.38
CA LEU A 19 -2.89 -10.01 -5.27
C LEU A 19 -4.16 -9.25 -5.60
N ASN A 20 -4.36 -8.90 -6.86
CA ASN A 20 -5.49 -8.06 -7.28
C ASN A 20 -6.84 -8.62 -6.89
N ASP A 21 -7.02 -9.92 -7.03
CA ASP A 21 -8.32 -10.54 -6.74
C ASP A 21 -8.67 -10.50 -5.26
N GLN A 22 -7.67 -10.62 -4.38
CA GLN A 22 -7.89 -10.62 -2.94
C GLN A 22 -8.13 -9.24 -2.35
N PHE A 23 -7.66 -8.19 -3.03
CA PHE A 23 -7.69 -6.82 -2.50
C PHE A 23 -8.23 -5.83 -3.53
N PRO A 24 -9.48 -6.01 -3.99
CA PRO A 24 -10.03 -5.11 -5.01
C PRO A 24 -10.12 -3.66 -4.57
N GLU A 25 -10.22 -3.38 -3.26
CA GLU A 25 -10.24 -2.02 -2.74
C GLU A 25 -8.94 -1.25 -2.99
N LEU A 26 -7.84 -1.97 -3.27
CA LEU A 26 -6.54 -1.35 -3.52
C LEU A 26 -6.29 -1.06 -4.99
N LEU A 27 -7.20 -1.45 -5.88
CA LEU A 27 -6.98 -1.33 -7.32
C LEU A 27 -7.07 0.11 -7.84
N THR A 28 -7.49 1.04 -7.00
CA THR A 28 -7.51 2.46 -7.35
C THR A 28 -6.21 3.18 -7.03
N LEU A 29 -5.19 2.46 -6.56
CA LEU A 29 -3.89 3.06 -6.24
C LEU A 29 -3.30 3.87 -7.39
N TYR A 30 -3.51 3.42 -8.63
CA TYR A 30 -2.97 4.12 -9.80
C TYR A 30 -3.48 5.57 -9.91
N ARG A 31 -4.58 5.89 -9.23
CA ARG A 31 -5.15 7.25 -9.25
C ARG A 31 -4.53 8.18 -8.22
N CYS A 32 -3.70 7.64 -7.34
CA CYS A 32 -3.11 8.43 -6.25
C CYS A 32 -1.97 9.33 -6.70
N LEU A 33 -1.39 9.05 -7.87
CA LEU A 33 -0.33 9.86 -8.46
C LEU A 33 -0.70 10.29 -9.88
N PRO A 34 -0.23 11.45 -10.31
CA PRO A 34 -0.58 11.96 -11.65
C PRO A 34 0.09 11.21 -12.80
N LYS A 35 1.18 10.49 -12.52
CA LYS A 35 1.94 9.73 -13.52
C LYS A 35 2.09 8.29 -13.09
N SER A 36 2.52 7.43 -14.03
CA SER A 36 2.79 6.04 -13.70
C SER A 36 3.90 5.93 -12.66
N ALA A 37 3.84 4.86 -11.85
CA ALA A 37 4.79 4.68 -10.76
C ALA A 37 4.88 3.21 -10.37
N VAL A 38 6.03 2.84 -9.80
CA VAL A 38 6.18 1.58 -9.09
C VAL A 38 6.40 1.93 -7.62
N LEU A 39 5.49 1.49 -6.77
CA LEU A 39 5.49 1.80 -5.35
C LEU A 39 5.89 0.58 -4.54
N ASP A 40 6.69 0.78 -3.52
CA ASP A 40 7.00 -0.25 -2.54
C ASP A 40 6.25 0.04 -1.27
N GLY A 41 5.59 -0.97 -0.72
CA GLY A 41 4.77 -0.75 0.45
C GLY A 41 4.29 -2.04 1.07
N GLU A 42 3.27 -1.92 1.90
CA GLU A 42 2.73 -3.03 2.65
C GLU A 42 1.21 -2.93 2.71
N ILE A 43 0.55 -4.08 2.56
CA ILE A 43 -0.90 -4.19 2.74
C ILE A 43 -1.14 -4.47 4.22
N VAL A 44 -2.03 -3.70 4.84
CA VAL A 44 -2.36 -3.84 6.25
C VAL A 44 -3.87 -3.74 6.42
N VAL A 45 -4.42 -4.52 7.34
CA VAL A 45 -5.79 -4.38 7.80
C VAL A 45 -5.73 -3.79 9.21
N PHE A 46 -6.47 -2.71 9.45
CA PHE A 46 -6.49 -2.06 10.76
C PHE A 46 -7.83 -2.30 11.45
N HIS A 47 -7.77 -2.65 12.74
CA HIS A 47 -8.93 -2.66 13.60
C HIS A 47 -8.57 -1.86 14.85
N ASP A 48 -9.41 -0.87 15.18
CA ASP A 48 -9.18 0.04 16.30
C ASP A 48 -7.82 0.75 16.22
N GLY A 49 -7.42 1.11 15.00
CA GLY A 49 -6.18 1.83 14.75
C GLY A 49 -4.91 0.97 14.83
N LYS A 50 -5.07 -0.34 14.96
CA LYS A 50 -3.93 -1.26 15.09
C LYS A 50 -3.91 -2.28 13.96
N PRO A 51 -2.73 -2.68 13.48
CA PRO A 51 -2.64 -3.74 12.47
C PRO A 51 -3.20 -5.05 13.01
N ASP A 52 -4.03 -5.68 12.21
CA ASP A 52 -4.59 -6.99 12.51
C ASP A 52 -4.07 -8.00 11.49
N PHE A 53 -3.01 -8.72 11.89
CA PHE A 53 -2.31 -9.64 10.99
C PHE A 53 -3.15 -10.88 10.68
N TYR A 54 -4.02 -11.28 11.61
CA TYR A 54 -4.89 -12.43 11.38
C TYR A 54 -5.96 -12.10 10.34
N ALA A 55 -6.50 -10.89 10.40
CA ALA A 55 -7.46 -10.44 9.40
C ALA A 55 -6.82 -10.40 8.02
N LEU A 56 -5.58 -9.92 7.93
CA LEU A 56 -4.84 -9.88 6.68
C LEU A 56 -4.64 -11.29 6.12
N GLN A 57 -4.23 -12.23 6.96
CA GLN A 57 -4.07 -13.63 6.53
C GLN A 57 -5.36 -14.21 5.99
N ARG A 58 -6.48 -13.96 6.67
CA ARG A 58 -7.79 -14.43 6.20
C ARG A 58 -8.09 -13.85 4.82
N ARG A 59 -7.81 -12.56 4.62
CA ARG A 59 -8.03 -11.90 3.33
C ARG A 59 -7.22 -12.57 2.21
N GLU A 60 -5.98 -12.89 2.47
CA GLU A 60 -5.09 -13.50 1.47
C GLU A 60 -5.54 -14.90 1.07
N MET A 61 -6.26 -15.60 1.93
CA MET A 61 -6.71 -16.97 1.68
C MET A 61 -8.05 -17.04 0.96
N LEU A 62 -8.77 -15.95 0.85
CA LEU A 62 -10.09 -15.96 0.22
C LEU A 62 -9.96 -16.14 -1.30
N ARG A 63 -10.88 -16.92 -1.87
CA ARG A 63 -10.92 -17.19 -3.32
C ARG A 63 -12.27 -16.87 -3.93
N SER A 64 -13.33 -16.86 -3.12
CA SER A 64 -14.67 -16.58 -3.59
C SER A 64 -14.87 -15.07 -3.72
N ALA A 65 -15.34 -14.59 -4.87
CA ALA A 65 -15.62 -13.17 -5.09
C ALA A 65 -16.64 -12.65 -4.06
N PHE A 66 -17.61 -13.46 -3.71
CA PHE A 66 -18.64 -13.09 -2.71
C PHE A 66 -18.00 -12.86 -1.33
N ARG A 67 -17.14 -13.79 -0.90
CA ARG A 67 -16.48 -13.68 0.41
C ARG A 67 -15.49 -12.53 0.46
N ILE A 68 -14.81 -12.28 -0.64
CA ILE A 68 -13.89 -11.15 -0.74
C ILE A 68 -14.67 -9.84 -0.59
N ARG A 69 -15.82 -9.73 -1.23
CA ARG A 69 -16.65 -8.53 -1.13
C ARG A 69 -17.09 -8.28 0.30
N LEU A 70 -17.52 -9.33 1.00
CA LEU A 70 -17.92 -9.20 2.40
C LEU A 70 -16.74 -8.79 3.28
N ALA A 71 -15.57 -9.36 3.03
CA ALA A 71 -14.39 -9.07 3.82
C ALA A 71 -13.88 -7.65 3.60
N GLN A 72 -14.13 -7.05 2.43
CA GLN A 72 -13.79 -5.63 2.22
C GLN A 72 -14.48 -4.73 3.23
N GLU A 73 -15.70 -5.05 3.60
CA GLU A 73 -16.45 -4.23 4.55
C GLU A 73 -15.99 -4.43 5.98
N SER A 74 -15.69 -5.67 6.37
CA SER A 74 -15.30 -5.97 7.75
C SER A 74 -13.82 -5.81 7.99
N ASP A 75 -12.98 -6.08 6.98
CA ASP A 75 -11.52 -6.10 7.08
C ASP A 75 -10.93 -5.31 5.91
N LEU A 76 -11.24 -4.03 5.83
CA LEU A 76 -10.77 -3.17 4.75
C LEU A 76 -9.26 -3.08 4.77
N ALA A 77 -8.63 -3.32 3.62
CA ALA A 77 -7.19 -3.23 3.50
C ALA A 77 -6.74 -1.81 3.17
N THR A 78 -5.56 -1.47 3.66
CA THR A 78 -4.89 -0.21 3.35
C THR A 78 -3.50 -0.53 2.82
N PHE A 79 -3.10 0.15 1.76
CA PHE A 79 -1.74 0.05 1.24
C PHE A 79 -0.93 1.21 1.81
N ILE A 80 0.14 0.87 2.53
CA ILE A 80 1.05 1.86 3.11
C ILE A 80 2.26 1.97 2.18
N VAL A 81 2.43 3.11 1.54
CA VAL A 81 3.54 3.35 0.63
C VAL A 81 4.77 3.79 1.42
N PHE A 82 5.86 3.04 1.29
CA PHE A 82 7.13 3.37 1.94
C PHE A 82 8.12 4.04 0.99
N ASP A 83 8.06 3.69 -0.29
CA ASP A 83 9.05 4.13 -1.25
C ASP A 83 8.45 4.17 -2.66
N ILE A 84 9.13 4.85 -3.55
CA ILE A 84 8.78 4.88 -4.96
C ILE A 84 10.05 4.53 -5.75
N LEU A 85 9.94 3.49 -6.57
CA LEU A 85 11.09 2.93 -7.28
C LEU A 85 11.18 3.42 -8.72
N GLU A 86 10.06 3.82 -9.30
CA GLU A 86 9.99 4.33 -10.66
C GLU A 86 8.87 5.36 -10.73
N TYR A 87 9.06 6.41 -11.50
CA TYR A 87 8.06 7.45 -11.69
C TYR A 87 8.11 7.99 -13.11
N ASN A 88 6.95 8.00 -13.77
CA ASN A 88 6.81 8.48 -15.14
C ASN A 88 7.82 7.83 -16.11
N GLY A 89 8.06 6.53 -15.91
CA GLY A 89 8.96 5.75 -16.73
C GLY A 89 10.43 5.84 -16.36
N LYS A 90 10.76 6.62 -15.33
CA LYS A 90 12.16 6.78 -14.90
C LYS A 90 12.46 5.93 -13.67
N ASP A 91 13.54 5.17 -13.73
CA ASP A 91 14.05 4.40 -12.62
C ASP A 91 14.63 5.34 -11.56
N LEU A 92 14.13 5.26 -10.34
CA LEU A 92 14.57 6.11 -9.23
C LEU A 92 15.47 5.38 -8.25
N THR A 93 15.74 4.09 -8.47
CA THR A 93 16.48 3.29 -7.49
C THR A 93 17.91 3.75 -7.27
N GLY A 94 18.49 4.49 -8.21
CA GLY A 94 19.81 5.08 -8.05
C GLY A 94 19.84 6.37 -7.25
N LEU A 95 18.68 6.92 -6.89
CA LEU A 95 18.61 8.17 -6.14
C LEU A 95 18.59 7.89 -4.63
N PRO A 96 19.08 8.85 -3.81
CA PRO A 96 18.92 8.75 -2.36
C PRO A 96 17.43 8.68 -1.96
N LEU A 97 17.14 8.05 -0.84
CA LEU A 97 15.77 7.88 -0.35
C LEU A 97 15.04 9.22 -0.25
N VAL A 98 15.71 10.27 0.23
CA VAL A 98 15.10 11.60 0.37
C VAL A 98 14.58 12.10 -0.98
N LYS A 99 15.35 11.89 -2.05
CA LYS A 99 14.95 12.30 -3.40
C LYS A 99 13.78 11.51 -3.93
N ARG A 100 13.77 10.19 -3.67
CA ARG A 100 12.64 9.36 -4.05
C ARG A 100 11.37 9.79 -3.32
N LYS A 101 11.49 10.04 -2.01
CA LYS A 101 10.34 10.48 -1.20
C LYS A 101 9.75 11.81 -1.67
N GLU A 102 10.54 12.67 -2.25
CA GLU A 102 10.04 13.93 -2.82
C GLU A 102 9.01 13.70 -3.92
N LYS A 103 9.12 12.59 -4.66
CA LYS A 103 8.17 12.25 -5.71
C LYS A 103 6.81 11.88 -5.15
N LEU A 104 6.76 11.49 -3.87
CA LEU A 104 5.50 11.11 -3.21
C LEU A 104 4.72 12.33 -2.67
N LYS A 105 5.23 13.54 -2.82
CA LYS A 105 4.52 14.73 -2.33
C LYS A 105 3.18 14.95 -3.02
N SER A 106 3.05 14.51 -4.26
CA SER A 106 1.81 14.62 -5.01
C SER A 106 0.87 13.45 -4.81
N PHE A 107 1.25 12.47 -3.98
CA PHE A 107 0.42 11.31 -3.69
C PHE A 107 -0.83 11.74 -2.93
N LYS A 108 -1.99 11.37 -3.46
CA LYS A 108 -3.28 11.67 -2.83
C LYS A 108 -3.68 10.50 -1.94
N GLU A 109 -3.63 10.72 -0.64
CA GLU A 109 -4.01 9.71 0.33
C GLU A 109 -5.51 9.50 0.33
N SER A 110 -5.92 8.27 0.65
CA SER A 110 -7.31 7.89 0.75
C SER A 110 -7.46 6.92 1.91
N GLU A 111 -8.68 6.44 2.12
CA GLU A 111 -8.95 5.43 3.15
C GLU A 111 -8.15 4.14 2.93
N THR A 112 -7.86 3.80 1.68
CA THR A 112 -7.16 2.57 1.34
C THR A 112 -5.71 2.77 0.92
N ALA A 113 -5.21 4.01 0.92
CA ALA A 113 -3.84 4.28 0.45
C ALA A 113 -3.24 5.47 1.19
N VAL A 114 -2.16 5.24 1.91
CA VAL A 114 -1.46 6.28 2.66
C VAL A 114 0.04 6.15 2.47
N CYS A 115 0.75 7.26 2.64
CA CYS A 115 2.20 7.27 2.62
C CYS A 115 2.74 7.20 4.05
N SER A 116 3.76 6.37 4.25
CA SER A 116 4.49 6.35 5.51
C SER A 116 5.25 7.67 5.67
N ARG A 117 5.15 8.25 6.86
CA ARG A 117 5.83 9.51 7.14
C ARG A 117 7.09 9.33 7.96
N VAL A 118 7.45 8.08 8.23
CA VAL A 118 8.62 7.74 9.01
C VAL A 118 9.68 7.18 8.07
N TYR A 119 10.88 7.73 8.15
CA TYR A 119 11.93 7.45 7.18
C TYR A 119 13.15 6.77 7.74
N LEU A 120 13.35 6.84 9.05
CA LEU A 120 14.67 6.63 9.63
C LEU A 120 15.00 5.18 9.93
N TYR A 121 14.09 4.44 10.53
CA TYR A 121 14.39 3.10 11.03
C TYR A 121 13.31 2.12 10.59
N GLU A 122 13.75 1.00 10.05
CA GLU A 122 12.83 -0.02 9.57
C GLU A 122 11.84 -0.49 10.63
N GLY A 123 12.34 -0.76 11.83
CA GLY A 123 11.48 -1.25 12.90
C GLY A 123 10.53 -0.21 13.46
N GLU A 124 10.84 1.06 13.30
CA GLU A 124 10.04 2.15 13.85
C GLU A 124 9.05 2.77 12.88
N LYS A 125 9.25 2.58 11.59
CA LYS A 125 8.39 3.15 10.56
C LYS A 125 6.93 2.82 10.78
N LEU A 126 6.63 1.54 10.81
CA LEU A 126 5.25 1.07 10.92
C LEU A 126 4.65 1.44 12.27
N TYR A 127 5.43 1.34 13.32
CA TYR A 127 4.99 1.69 14.66
C TYR A 127 4.58 3.17 14.74
N ALA A 128 5.44 4.07 14.27
CA ALA A 128 5.15 5.50 14.29
C ALA A 128 3.92 5.84 13.44
N TRP A 129 3.78 5.18 12.29
CA TRP A 129 2.62 5.39 11.43
C TRP A 129 1.34 4.90 12.12
N THR A 130 1.40 3.74 12.78
CA THR A 130 0.26 3.17 13.50
C THR A 130 -0.19 4.10 14.61
N GLN A 131 0.74 4.63 15.38
CA GLN A 131 0.46 5.60 16.43
C GLN A 131 -0.28 6.81 15.88
N ARG A 132 0.20 7.33 14.78
CA ARG A 132 -0.40 8.47 14.11
C ARG A 132 -1.84 8.20 13.70
N GLN A 133 -2.10 7.02 13.16
CA GLN A 133 -3.45 6.62 12.78
C GLN A 133 -4.36 6.50 13.99
N SER A 134 -3.84 6.05 15.11
CA SER A 134 -4.60 5.95 16.36
C SER A 134 -5.03 7.31 16.87
N GLU A 135 -4.21 8.32 16.66
CA GLU A 135 -4.50 9.69 17.08
C GLU A 135 -5.47 10.38 16.11
N GLY A 136 -5.45 9.96 14.88
CA GLY A 136 -6.29 10.54 13.84
C GLY A 136 -7.58 9.82 13.66
#